data_939cfe733c529efaa3a4f3c9fde6060e
#
_entry.id   939cfe733c529efaa3a4f3c9fde6060e
#
_cell.length_a   1.000
_cell.length_b   1.000
_cell.length_c   1.000
_cell.angle_alpha   90.00
_cell.angle_beta   90.00
_cell.angle_gamma   90.00
#
_symmetry.space_group_name_H-M   'P 1'
#
loop_
_entity.id
_entity.type
_entity.pdbx_description
1 polymer ?
#
loop_
_entity_poly.entity_id
_entity_poly.type
_entity_poly.pdbx_seq_one_letter_code
_entity_poly.pdbx_strand_id
1 'polypeptide(L)'
;VGANEVINDANGDALIALTSTADGVAAIINAGTSSHGAIATASNLVVGTVASGSTDGTITINAVAISASANLAEFVTNINDAAPNASARLNAAGNGVELFNTTGDTITIVGNTAALAGTGLSAAVSIGFLSLSNTDGTKTIVSTGSDTAASQADVNAMGFNARTDASTIVSTGVSTTANITATDDLTLNSVSIGPNVTDTPSALALATHLNTYSNSTNVLATAKSQVTLQLVSATTGGATKTTAPNGIMLVNGWLTLIATNVTITATIASINSSLAHIRSNIVATQGDGASDIILTSFSGENIVVTNLGSHISQATNIDGTLSNAAAMNGRKVEFGGQLTLTNTSGGDITFGTANGTEAELDASLALLGLHAQGAAVASTTLSKGLSMASTTSAAAAITDIDAALEKVFANRGELGAFQNRLDHTVSNLRNASENTSFSKSQIMDADFAEESANLAKAQVLQKAGTAMLAQANASAQGVLSLLK
;
A
#
# COMPACT_ATOMS: atom_id res chain seq x y z
N VAL A 1 -3.89 -5.58 6.47
CA VAL A 1 -5.09 -6.13 7.12
C VAL A 1 -4.72 -7.55 7.56
N GLY A 2 -4.94 -7.92 8.84
CA GLY A 2 -4.52 -9.22 9.38
C GLY A 2 -5.14 -10.41 8.62
N ALA A 3 -4.77 -11.64 8.99
CA ALA A 3 -5.11 -12.89 8.29
C ALA A 3 -6.61 -13.19 8.09
N ASN A 4 -7.52 -12.30 8.47
CA ASN A 4 -8.94 -12.42 8.24
C ASN A 4 -9.35 -11.47 7.11
N GLU A 5 -9.89 -12.01 6.04
CA GLU A 5 -10.46 -11.25 4.93
C GLU A 5 -11.59 -10.35 5.44
N VAL A 6 -11.37 -9.04 5.40
CA VAL A 6 -12.30 -8.03 5.95
C VAL A 6 -13.29 -7.55 4.91
N ILE A 7 -13.05 -7.86 3.65
CA ILE A 7 -13.73 -7.27 2.51
C ILE A 7 -14.68 -8.26 1.81
N ASN A 8 -14.76 -9.47 2.30
CA ASN A 8 -15.75 -10.45 1.87
C ASN A 8 -16.89 -10.54 2.88
N ASP A 9 -18.11 -10.72 2.38
CA ASP A 9 -19.23 -11.08 3.24
C ASP A 9 -19.07 -12.53 3.79
N ALA A 10 -20.01 -12.95 4.64
CA ALA A 10 -19.98 -14.30 5.23
C ALA A 10 -20.06 -15.44 4.19
N ASN A 11 -20.39 -15.14 2.93
CA ASN A 11 -20.49 -16.09 1.82
C ASN A 11 -19.26 -16.04 0.89
N GLY A 12 -18.29 -15.14 1.15
CA GLY A 12 -17.13 -14.94 0.30
C GLY A 12 -17.37 -13.99 -0.89
N ASP A 13 -18.51 -13.28 -0.92
CA ASP A 13 -18.80 -12.31 -1.96
C ASP A 13 -18.09 -10.98 -1.69
N ALA A 14 -17.52 -10.38 -2.73
CA ALA A 14 -16.78 -9.13 -2.63
C ALA A 14 -17.71 -7.97 -2.21
N LEU A 15 -17.58 -7.50 -0.98
CA LEU A 15 -18.37 -6.38 -0.46
C LEU A 15 -18.05 -5.04 -1.15
N ILE A 16 -16.87 -4.90 -1.74
CA ILE A 16 -16.45 -3.67 -2.46
C ILE A 16 -17.26 -3.43 -3.73
N ALA A 17 -17.75 -4.48 -4.38
CA ALA A 17 -18.61 -4.34 -5.55
C ALA A 17 -19.96 -3.66 -5.25
N LEU A 18 -20.34 -3.57 -3.97
CA LEU A 18 -21.62 -2.99 -3.52
C LEU A 18 -21.53 -1.50 -3.17
N THR A 19 -20.31 -0.94 -3.01
CA THR A 19 -20.13 0.47 -2.64
C THR A 19 -19.09 1.12 -3.52
N SER A 20 -19.52 2.09 -4.32
CA SER A 20 -18.63 2.88 -5.19
C SER A 20 -18.08 4.13 -4.51
N THR A 21 -18.24 4.29 -3.20
CA THR A 21 -17.89 5.50 -2.44
C THR A 21 -16.90 5.19 -1.32
N ALA A 22 -16.01 6.13 -1.03
CA ALA A 22 -14.98 5.94 -0.02
C ALA A 22 -15.55 5.71 1.39
N ASP A 23 -16.67 6.37 1.73
CA ASP A 23 -17.38 6.18 3.01
C ASP A 23 -17.94 4.77 3.16
N GLY A 24 -18.51 4.21 2.08
CA GLY A 24 -19.02 2.85 2.07
C GLY A 24 -17.92 1.81 2.31
N VAL A 25 -16.78 1.97 1.64
CA VAL A 25 -15.61 1.11 1.85
C VAL A 25 -15.05 1.29 3.27
N ALA A 26 -14.98 2.52 3.78
CA ALA A 26 -14.55 2.78 5.16
C ALA A 26 -15.47 2.10 6.17
N ALA A 27 -16.79 2.14 5.96
CA ALA A 27 -17.75 1.48 6.85
C ALA A 27 -17.56 -0.06 6.89
N ILE A 28 -17.29 -0.67 5.74
CA ILE A 28 -17.03 -2.11 5.62
C ILE A 28 -15.74 -2.47 6.38
N ILE A 29 -14.65 -1.73 6.18
CA ILE A 29 -13.40 -1.95 6.90
C ILE A 29 -13.63 -1.80 8.41
N ASN A 30 -14.31 -0.75 8.84
CA ASN A 30 -14.56 -0.47 10.25
C ASN A 30 -15.44 -1.52 10.93
N ALA A 31 -16.33 -2.19 10.21
CA ALA A 31 -17.10 -3.30 10.74
C ALA A 31 -16.21 -4.48 11.19
N GLY A 32 -15.04 -4.65 10.59
CA GLY A 32 -14.06 -5.67 10.92
C GLY A 32 -12.94 -5.23 11.87
N THR A 33 -12.94 -3.99 12.39
CA THR A 33 -11.84 -3.42 13.21
C THR A 33 -11.45 -4.30 14.40
N SER A 34 -12.41 -4.95 15.05
CA SER A 34 -12.14 -5.85 16.17
C SER A 34 -11.29 -7.06 15.80
N SER A 35 -11.29 -7.46 14.53
CA SER A 35 -10.58 -8.63 14.02
C SER A 35 -9.19 -8.29 13.48
N HIS A 36 -9.03 -7.14 12.83
CA HIS A 36 -7.78 -6.76 12.16
C HIS A 36 -7.12 -5.50 12.72
N GLY A 37 -7.75 -4.79 13.64
CA GLY A 37 -7.19 -3.59 14.29
C GLY A 37 -7.15 -2.35 13.41
N ALA A 38 -7.46 -2.42 12.12
CA ALA A 38 -7.44 -1.27 11.23
C ALA A 38 -8.70 -0.42 11.35
N ILE A 39 -8.53 0.90 11.27
CA ILE A 39 -9.61 1.90 11.19
C ILE A 39 -9.46 2.61 9.84
N ALA A 40 -10.56 2.71 9.12
CA ALA A 40 -10.67 3.46 7.90
C ALA A 40 -11.40 4.78 8.14
N THR A 41 -10.85 5.87 7.62
CA THR A 41 -11.55 7.16 7.52
C THR A 41 -11.65 7.55 6.07
N ALA A 42 -12.80 8.08 5.67
CA ALA A 42 -13.02 8.56 4.32
C ALA A 42 -13.09 10.08 4.30
N SER A 43 -12.62 10.68 3.22
CA SER A 43 -12.71 12.11 2.97
C SER A 43 -12.71 12.36 1.47
N ASN A 44 -13.21 13.50 1.03
CA ASN A 44 -13.12 13.91 -0.37
C ASN A 44 -12.62 15.35 -0.45
N LEU A 45 -11.72 15.60 -1.37
CA LEU A 45 -11.15 16.92 -1.64
C LEU A 45 -10.99 17.12 -3.16
N VAL A 46 -11.57 18.19 -3.68
CA VAL A 46 -11.35 18.65 -5.04
C VAL A 46 -10.69 20.02 -4.98
N VAL A 47 -9.50 20.13 -5.54
CA VAL A 47 -8.72 21.37 -5.56
C VAL A 47 -8.90 22.07 -6.90
N GLY A 48 -9.44 23.29 -6.87
CA GLY A 48 -9.53 24.14 -8.06
C GLY A 48 -8.22 24.85 -8.35
N THR A 49 -8.00 25.11 -9.63
CA THR A 49 -6.86 25.92 -10.12
C THR A 49 -7.08 27.42 -9.88
N VAL A 50 -6.11 28.23 -10.26
CA VAL A 50 -6.25 29.71 -10.20
C VAL A 50 -7.42 30.20 -11.05
N ALA A 51 -8.25 31.08 -10.50
CA ALA A 51 -9.52 31.47 -11.09
C ALA A 51 -9.82 32.97 -10.98
N SER A 52 -10.69 33.48 -11.86
CA SER A 52 -11.13 34.87 -11.88
C SER A 52 -12.24 35.19 -10.87
N GLY A 53 -13.01 34.19 -10.46
CA GLY A 53 -13.96 34.28 -9.38
C GLY A 53 -15.42 34.62 -9.71
N SER A 54 -15.79 34.85 -10.96
CA SER A 54 -17.20 35.15 -11.33
C SER A 54 -17.90 33.93 -11.93
N THR A 55 -19.14 33.69 -11.53
CA THR A 55 -20.00 32.63 -12.10
C THR A 55 -21.37 33.13 -12.47
N ASP A 56 -22.00 32.48 -13.42
CA ASP A 56 -23.33 32.81 -13.96
C ASP A 56 -24.48 32.01 -13.32
N GLY A 57 -24.19 31.21 -12.29
CA GLY A 57 -25.18 30.35 -11.62
C GLY A 57 -25.51 29.05 -12.36
N THR A 58 -24.74 28.67 -13.38
CA THR A 58 -24.93 27.38 -14.10
C THR A 58 -24.22 26.21 -13.47
N ILE A 59 -23.44 26.43 -12.39
CA ILE A 59 -22.73 25.37 -11.69
C ILE A 59 -23.67 24.63 -10.75
N THR A 60 -23.65 23.33 -10.82
CA THR A 60 -24.26 22.45 -9.81
C THR A 60 -23.21 21.59 -9.13
N ILE A 61 -23.34 21.42 -7.83
CA ILE A 61 -22.52 20.52 -7.02
C ILE A 61 -23.47 19.50 -6.39
N ASN A 62 -23.22 18.21 -6.62
CA ASN A 62 -24.10 17.13 -6.17
C ASN A 62 -25.58 17.38 -6.54
N ALA A 63 -25.82 17.82 -7.79
CA ALA A 63 -27.12 18.21 -8.33
C ALA A 63 -27.80 19.43 -7.66
N VAL A 64 -27.15 20.09 -6.70
CA VAL A 64 -27.63 21.34 -6.08
C VAL A 64 -27.09 22.53 -6.89
N ALA A 65 -27.98 23.40 -7.35
CA ALA A 65 -27.61 24.59 -8.11
C ALA A 65 -26.96 25.65 -7.19
N ILE A 66 -25.82 26.19 -7.60
CA ILE A 66 -25.09 27.23 -6.87
C ILE A 66 -25.42 28.59 -7.50
N SER A 67 -25.78 29.54 -6.66
CA SER A 67 -26.11 30.88 -7.11
C SER A 67 -24.93 31.56 -7.81
N ALA A 68 -25.22 32.48 -8.75
CA ALA A 68 -24.21 33.30 -9.39
C ALA A 68 -23.40 34.08 -8.37
N SER A 69 -22.11 34.29 -8.64
CA SER A 69 -21.21 35.01 -7.77
C SER A 69 -20.33 35.99 -8.55
N ALA A 70 -19.94 37.09 -7.90
CA ALA A 70 -19.06 38.09 -8.51
C ALA A 70 -17.58 37.82 -8.21
N ASN A 71 -17.28 36.99 -7.22
CA ASN A 71 -15.91 36.62 -6.80
C ASN A 71 -15.87 35.26 -6.11
N LEU A 72 -14.65 34.72 -5.88
CA LEU A 72 -14.45 33.41 -5.26
C LEU A 72 -14.98 33.33 -3.82
N ALA A 73 -14.87 34.39 -3.03
CA ALA A 73 -15.35 34.38 -1.66
C ALA A 73 -16.87 34.27 -1.57
N GLU A 74 -17.58 34.99 -2.47
CA GLU A 74 -19.03 34.90 -2.61
C GLU A 74 -19.43 33.48 -3.13
N PHE A 75 -18.68 32.92 -4.08
CA PHE A 75 -18.93 31.57 -4.58
C PHE A 75 -18.78 30.52 -3.46
N VAL A 76 -17.74 30.61 -2.65
CA VAL A 76 -17.55 29.75 -1.47
C VAL A 76 -18.72 29.89 -0.49
N THR A 77 -19.19 31.11 -0.24
CA THR A 77 -20.36 31.37 0.62
C THR A 77 -21.61 30.72 0.03
N ASN A 78 -21.87 30.92 -1.28
CA ASN A 78 -23.04 30.36 -1.95
C ASN A 78 -23.05 28.81 -1.92
N ILE A 79 -21.88 28.15 -2.04
CA ILE A 79 -21.79 26.69 -1.89
C ILE A 79 -22.13 26.28 -0.45
N ASN A 80 -21.52 26.91 0.53
CA ASN A 80 -21.73 26.55 1.94
C ASN A 80 -23.17 26.80 2.40
N ASP A 81 -23.83 27.85 1.85
CA ASP A 81 -25.24 28.16 2.13
C ASP A 81 -26.19 27.19 1.40
N ALA A 82 -25.85 26.77 0.19
CA ALA A 82 -26.64 25.78 -0.56
C ALA A 82 -26.53 24.38 0.03
N ALA A 83 -25.48 24.10 0.81
CA ALA A 83 -25.22 22.84 1.50
C ALA A 83 -25.36 21.59 0.59
N PRO A 84 -24.59 21.48 -0.50
CA PRO A 84 -24.74 20.39 -1.50
C PRO A 84 -24.10 19.07 -1.04
N ASN A 85 -24.04 18.77 0.23
CA ASN A 85 -23.28 17.68 0.83
C ASN A 85 -21.77 17.77 0.56
N ALA A 86 -21.30 18.97 0.32
CA ALA A 86 -19.89 19.34 0.19
C ALA A 86 -19.71 20.75 0.80
N SER A 87 -18.57 20.98 1.38
CA SER A 87 -18.17 22.29 1.89
C SER A 87 -17.13 22.91 0.95
N ALA A 88 -17.05 24.23 0.97
CA ALA A 88 -16.08 24.97 0.17
C ALA A 88 -15.23 25.89 1.02
N ARG A 89 -13.98 26.11 0.60
CA ARG A 89 -13.10 27.15 1.12
C ARG A 89 -12.21 27.71 0.01
N LEU A 90 -11.58 28.82 0.24
CA LEU A 90 -10.49 29.29 -0.59
C LEU A 90 -9.23 28.47 -0.29
N ASN A 91 -8.42 28.22 -1.33
CA ASN A 91 -7.09 27.64 -1.13
C ASN A 91 -6.19 28.60 -0.32
N ALA A 92 -5.02 28.12 0.13
CA ALA A 92 -4.09 28.90 0.93
C ALA A 92 -3.61 30.20 0.27
N ALA A 93 -3.60 30.26 -1.07
CA ALA A 93 -3.24 31.45 -1.86
C ALA A 93 -4.43 32.42 -2.07
N GLY A 94 -5.64 32.02 -1.71
CA GLY A 94 -6.87 32.83 -1.86
C GLY A 94 -7.34 33.00 -3.31
N ASN A 95 -6.79 32.24 -4.28
CA ASN A 95 -7.00 32.38 -5.71
C ASN A 95 -7.64 31.15 -6.39
N GLY A 96 -8.08 30.18 -5.61
CA GLY A 96 -8.78 28.98 -6.07
C GLY A 96 -9.75 28.47 -5.02
N VAL A 97 -10.68 27.62 -5.43
CA VAL A 97 -11.69 27.02 -4.52
C VAL A 97 -11.34 25.57 -4.27
N GLU A 98 -11.40 25.16 -3.02
CA GLU A 98 -11.34 23.77 -2.59
C GLU A 98 -12.72 23.32 -2.14
N LEU A 99 -13.22 22.22 -2.74
CA LEU A 99 -14.44 21.54 -2.32
C LEU A 99 -14.05 20.29 -1.54
N PHE A 100 -14.72 20.05 -0.41
CA PHE A 100 -14.41 18.89 0.41
C PHE A 100 -15.62 18.37 1.18
N ASN A 101 -15.58 17.11 1.56
CA ASN A 101 -16.38 16.57 2.66
C ASN A 101 -15.54 15.64 3.54
N THR A 102 -15.95 15.47 4.77
CA THR A 102 -15.26 14.64 5.77
C THR A 102 -15.84 13.24 5.87
N THR A 103 -16.87 12.93 5.09
CA THR A 103 -17.55 11.63 5.04
C THR A 103 -16.98 10.75 3.93
N GLY A 104 -16.31 11.34 2.92
CA GLY A 104 -15.84 10.60 1.74
C GLY A 104 -16.89 10.41 0.67
N ASP A 105 -18.05 11.06 0.81
CA ASP A 105 -19.08 11.04 -0.22
C ASP A 105 -18.57 11.61 -1.53
N THR A 106 -19.14 11.12 -2.63
CA THR A 106 -18.82 11.61 -3.97
C THR A 106 -19.15 13.09 -4.11
N ILE A 107 -18.22 13.85 -4.71
CA ILE A 107 -18.46 15.23 -5.13
C ILE A 107 -18.57 15.27 -6.66
N THR A 108 -19.76 15.61 -7.16
CA THR A 108 -20.06 15.73 -8.59
C THR A 108 -20.18 17.19 -8.95
N ILE A 109 -19.36 17.67 -9.89
CA ILE A 109 -19.35 19.06 -10.36
C ILE A 109 -19.82 19.08 -11.82
N VAL A 110 -20.85 19.87 -12.10
CA VAL A 110 -21.35 20.11 -13.46
C VAL A 110 -21.52 21.61 -13.67
N GLY A 111 -21.16 22.10 -14.82
CA GLY A 111 -21.31 23.51 -15.18
C GLY A 111 -20.87 23.78 -16.62
N ASN A 112 -21.18 24.95 -17.13
CA ASN A 112 -20.64 25.34 -18.43
C ASN A 112 -19.14 25.70 -18.32
N THR A 113 -18.42 25.63 -19.43
CA THR A 113 -16.96 25.83 -19.46
C THR A 113 -16.53 27.20 -18.92
N ALA A 114 -17.31 28.24 -19.17
CA ALA A 114 -16.97 29.60 -18.73
C ALA A 114 -17.15 29.77 -17.22
N ALA A 115 -18.24 29.27 -16.65
CA ALA A 115 -18.48 29.30 -15.21
C ALA A 115 -17.44 28.46 -14.44
N LEU A 116 -17.12 27.28 -14.94
CA LEU A 116 -16.09 26.43 -14.35
C LEU A 116 -14.70 27.08 -14.40
N ALA A 117 -14.31 27.68 -15.52
CA ALA A 117 -13.07 28.43 -15.62
C ALA A 117 -13.03 29.64 -14.67
N GLY A 118 -14.18 30.26 -14.40
CA GLY A 118 -14.31 31.35 -13.42
C GLY A 118 -14.02 30.91 -11.99
N THR A 119 -14.21 29.66 -11.64
CA THR A 119 -13.97 29.09 -10.30
C THR A 119 -12.69 28.28 -10.19
N GLY A 120 -12.05 27.97 -11.33
CA GLY A 120 -10.90 27.07 -11.38
C GLY A 120 -11.26 25.58 -11.20
N LEU A 121 -12.56 25.24 -11.10
CA LEU A 121 -13.03 23.87 -11.01
C LEU A 121 -13.20 23.27 -12.41
N SER A 122 -13.15 21.95 -12.51
CA SER A 122 -13.47 21.21 -13.73
C SER A 122 -14.73 20.38 -13.52
N ALA A 123 -15.49 20.14 -14.58
CA ALA A 123 -16.58 19.18 -14.55
C ALA A 123 -15.99 17.79 -14.27
N ALA A 124 -16.32 17.20 -13.13
CA ALA A 124 -15.74 15.96 -12.67
C ALA A 124 -16.63 15.26 -11.65
N VAL A 125 -16.37 13.97 -11.45
CA VAL A 125 -16.86 13.16 -10.34
C VAL A 125 -15.65 12.73 -9.52
N SER A 126 -15.57 13.18 -8.28
CA SER A 126 -14.55 12.77 -7.31
C SER A 126 -15.17 11.78 -6.32
N ILE A 127 -14.60 10.59 -6.24
CA ILE A 127 -15.15 9.48 -5.42
C ILE A 127 -14.61 9.44 -3.98
N GLY A 128 -13.71 10.36 -3.63
CA GLY A 128 -13.12 10.45 -2.29
C GLY A 128 -11.89 9.56 -2.10
N PHE A 129 -11.28 9.69 -0.91
CA PHE A 129 -10.06 9.03 -0.50
C PHE A 129 -10.30 8.24 0.79
N LEU A 130 -9.56 7.14 0.95
CA LEU A 130 -9.50 6.35 2.17
C LEU A 130 -8.17 6.57 2.88
N SER A 131 -8.22 6.76 4.19
CA SER A 131 -7.06 6.73 5.06
C SER A 131 -7.20 5.56 6.02
N LEU A 132 -6.17 4.70 6.06
CA LEU A 132 -6.11 3.57 6.98
C LEU A 132 -5.12 3.86 8.10
N SER A 133 -5.52 3.58 9.32
CA SER A 133 -4.67 3.62 10.51
C SER A 133 -4.91 2.34 11.33
N ASN A 134 -3.96 1.97 12.18
CA ASN A 134 -4.14 0.87 13.10
C ASN A 134 -4.36 1.39 14.53
N THR A 135 -5.24 0.74 15.29
CA THR A 135 -5.57 1.12 16.68
C THR A 135 -4.37 1.10 17.63
N ASP A 136 -3.37 0.30 17.35
CA ASP A 136 -2.15 0.14 18.15
C ASP A 136 -0.97 0.99 17.67
N GLY A 137 -1.16 1.80 16.63
CA GLY A 137 -0.11 2.63 16.03
C GLY A 137 0.88 1.86 15.15
N THR A 138 0.66 0.57 14.92
CA THR A 138 1.45 -0.22 13.96
C THR A 138 1.07 0.13 12.52
N LYS A 139 1.91 -0.26 11.56
CA LYS A 139 1.64 -0.02 10.13
C LYS A 139 0.50 -0.90 9.67
N THR A 140 -0.42 -0.32 8.91
CA THR A 140 -1.45 -1.05 8.21
C THR A 140 -0.89 -1.60 6.90
N ILE A 141 -1.01 -2.91 6.70
CA ILE A 141 -0.60 -3.61 5.48
C ILE A 141 -1.87 -4.07 4.76
N VAL A 142 -2.02 -3.66 3.51
CA VAL A 142 -3.09 -4.13 2.64
C VAL A 142 -2.51 -5.18 1.69
N SER A 143 -2.95 -6.41 1.80
CA SER A 143 -2.47 -7.53 0.98
C SER A 143 -3.62 -8.17 0.22
N THR A 144 -3.30 -8.93 -0.82
CA THR A 144 -4.26 -9.59 -1.69
C THR A 144 -4.79 -10.92 -1.15
N GLY A 145 -4.74 -11.21 0.13
CA GLY A 145 -5.23 -12.48 0.67
C GLY A 145 -4.64 -13.72 -0.02
N SER A 146 -5.45 -14.74 -0.30
CA SER A 146 -5.02 -16.02 -0.87
C SER A 146 -4.96 -16.05 -2.40
N ASP A 147 -4.45 -15.03 -3.04
CA ASP A 147 -3.76 -15.04 -4.35
C ASP A 147 -4.51 -15.30 -5.63
N THR A 148 -5.64 -14.74 -5.83
CA THR A 148 -6.18 -14.64 -7.18
C THR A 148 -5.89 -13.26 -7.80
N ALA A 149 -5.75 -13.19 -9.13
CA ALA A 149 -5.62 -11.92 -9.84
C ALA A 149 -6.80 -10.96 -9.54
N ALA A 150 -7.95 -11.50 -9.19
CA ALA A 150 -9.12 -10.72 -8.74
C ALA A 150 -8.84 -9.93 -7.46
N SER A 151 -8.15 -10.51 -6.48
CA SER A 151 -7.85 -9.81 -5.21
C SER A 151 -6.89 -8.64 -5.39
N GLN A 152 -6.01 -8.66 -6.39
CA GLN A 152 -5.17 -7.50 -6.74
C GLN A 152 -6.02 -6.36 -7.33
N ALA A 153 -6.98 -6.70 -8.21
CA ALA A 153 -7.91 -5.72 -8.78
C ALA A 153 -8.77 -5.04 -7.70
N ASP A 154 -9.18 -5.79 -6.68
CA ASP A 154 -9.97 -5.26 -5.56
C ASP A 154 -9.16 -4.27 -4.70
N VAL A 155 -7.91 -4.59 -4.39
CA VAL A 155 -7.01 -3.67 -3.68
C VAL A 155 -6.80 -2.38 -4.46
N ASN A 156 -6.63 -2.50 -5.78
CA ASN A 156 -6.46 -1.36 -6.67
C ASN A 156 -7.75 -0.53 -6.81
N ALA A 157 -8.92 -1.18 -6.87
CA ALA A 157 -10.20 -0.49 -6.91
C ALA A 157 -10.43 0.39 -5.67
N MET A 158 -9.81 0.03 -4.54
CA MET A 158 -9.79 0.85 -3.33
C MET A 158 -8.74 1.98 -3.37
N GLY A 159 -7.90 2.06 -4.40
CA GLY A 159 -6.81 3.03 -4.50
C GLY A 159 -5.58 2.69 -3.66
N PHE A 160 -5.42 1.45 -3.20
CA PHE A 160 -4.25 1.03 -2.44
C PHE A 160 -3.25 0.27 -3.30
N ASN A 161 -1.98 0.40 -2.97
CA ASN A 161 -0.94 -0.46 -3.49
C ASN A 161 -0.87 -1.74 -2.64
N ALA A 162 -0.95 -2.90 -3.27
CA ALA A 162 -0.81 -4.17 -2.57
C ALA A 162 0.60 -4.32 -1.99
N ARG A 163 0.68 -4.85 -0.77
CA ARG A 163 1.95 -5.11 -0.08
C ARG A 163 2.01 -6.57 0.34
N THR A 164 3.18 -7.17 0.23
CA THR A 164 3.45 -8.50 0.81
C THR A 164 3.96 -8.39 2.24
N ASP A 165 4.62 -7.28 2.56
CA ASP A 165 5.12 -6.93 3.89
C ASP A 165 5.30 -5.40 4.03
N ALA A 166 5.85 -4.93 5.15
CA ALA A 166 6.03 -3.51 5.42
C ALA A 166 7.00 -2.80 4.44
N SER A 167 7.92 -3.54 3.81
CA SER A 167 8.99 -3.03 2.96
C SER A 167 8.78 -3.31 1.47
N THR A 168 7.72 -4.04 1.09
CA THR A 168 7.51 -4.49 -0.29
C THR A 168 6.17 -4.01 -0.82
N ILE A 169 6.18 -3.31 -1.96
CA ILE A 169 5.00 -2.85 -2.69
C ILE A 169 4.91 -3.62 -4.00
N VAL A 170 3.71 -4.06 -4.36
CA VAL A 170 3.42 -4.73 -5.62
C VAL A 170 2.52 -3.82 -6.45
N SER A 171 2.95 -3.47 -7.67
CA SER A 171 2.16 -2.64 -8.57
C SER A 171 1.06 -3.43 -9.27
N THR A 172 0.17 -2.71 -9.94
CA THR A 172 -0.69 -3.27 -11.00
C THR A 172 0.09 -3.44 -12.30
N GLY A 173 -0.60 -3.65 -13.40
CA GLY A 173 0.04 -3.63 -14.72
C GLY A 173 0.65 -2.26 -15.03
N VAL A 174 1.93 -2.23 -15.34
CA VAL A 174 2.61 -0.99 -15.78
C VAL A 174 2.14 -0.56 -17.16
N SER A 175 2.30 0.72 -17.48
CA SER A 175 1.99 1.25 -18.80
C SER A 175 2.82 0.55 -19.88
N THR A 176 2.16 0.12 -20.96
CA THR A 176 2.80 -0.43 -22.17
C THR A 176 3.04 0.62 -23.25
N THR A 177 2.57 1.85 -23.05
CA THR A 177 2.55 2.90 -24.07
C THR A 177 3.26 4.18 -23.68
N ALA A 178 3.58 4.38 -22.39
CA ALA A 178 4.19 5.60 -21.90
C ALA A 178 5.37 5.32 -20.97
N ASN A 179 6.35 6.22 -21.00
CA ASN A 179 7.57 6.23 -20.18
C ASN A 179 7.48 7.33 -19.13
N ILE A 180 8.30 7.24 -18.08
CA ILE A 180 8.57 8.38 -17.21
C ILE A 180 9.31 9.45 -18.02
N THR A 181 8.80 10.66 -18.02
CA THR A 181 9.36 11.81 -18.75
C THR A 181 10.06 12.77 -17.80
N ALA A 182 10.76 13.75 -18.32
CA ALA A 182 11.43 14.78 -17.51
C ALA A 182 10.43 15.70 -16.77
N THR A 183 9.17 15.70 -17.17
CA THR A 183 8.11 16.50 -16.55
C THR A 183 7.40 15.79 -15.42
N ASP A 184 7.62 14.48 -15.25
CA ASP A 184 6.94 13.69 -14.21
C ASP A 184 7.49 13.96 -12.80
N ASP A 185 8.71 14.48 -12.68
CA ASP A 185 9.36 14.94 -11.43
C ASP A 185 9.24 13.98 -10.24
N LEU A 186 9.20 12.67 -10.54
CA LEU A 186 9.00 11.60 -9.57
C LEU A 186 10.18 11.48 -8.62
N THR A 187 9.88 11.38 -7.33
CA THR A 187 10.87 11.01 -6.30
C THR A 187 10.53 9.67 -5.66
N LEU A 188 11.57 8.88 -5.37
CA LEU A 188 11.49 7.61 -4.64
C LEU A 188 12.40 7.70 -3.42
N ASN A 189 11.84 7.58 -2.22
CA ASN A 189 12.56 7.80 -0.96
C ASN A 189 13.34 9.13 -0.96
N SER A 190 12.70 10.21 -1.43
CA SER A 190 13.26 11.56 -1.56
C SER A 190 14.41 11.69 -2.58
N VAL A 191 14.66 10.70 -3.40
CA VAL A 191 15.63 10.74 -4.51
C VAL A 191 14.89 10.95 -5.82
N SER A 192 15.22 11.97 -6.59
CA SER A 192 14.62 12.26 -7.90
C SER A 192 14.96 11.15 -8.90
N ILE A 193 13.94 10.62 -9.57
CA ILE A 193 14.04 9.61 -10.62
C ILE A 193 13.94 10.32 -11.95
N GLY A 194 15.02 10.27 -12.72
CA GLY A 194 15.04 10.89 -14.06
C GLY A 194 14.15 10.15 -15.06
N PRO A 195 14.05 10.69 -16.28
CA PRO A 195 13.21 10.10 -17.32
C PRO A 195 13.70 8.71 -17.75
N ASN A 196 12.75 7.81 -17.98
CA ASN A 196 12.99 6.50 -18.60
C ASN A 196 12.56 6.57 -20.07
N VAL A 197 13.50 6.72 -20.97
CA VAL A 197 13.24 6.79 -22.41
C VAL A 197 13.57 5.45 -23.02
N THR A 198 12.55 4.65 -23.33
CA THR A 198 12.69 3.37 -24.04
C THR A 198 11.70 3.30 -25.20
N ASP A 199 12.09 2.59 -26.27
CA ASP A 199 11.21 2.39 -27.43
C ASP A 199 10.01 1.47 -27.10
N THR A 200 10.15 0.66 -26.05
CA THR A 200 9.12 -0.30 -25.59
C THR A 200 8.95 -0.19 -24.07
N PRO A 201 8.00 0.63 -23.57
CA PRO A 201 7.68 0.68 -22.17
C PRO A 201 7.26 -0.72 -21.66
N SER A 202 7.86 -1.16 -20.57
CA SER A 202 7.58 -2.47 -19.97
C SER A 202 8.00 -2.49 -18.50
N ALA A 203 7.50 -3.45 -17.74
CA ALA A 203 7.92 -3.60 -16.34
C ALA A 203 9.43 -3.88 -16.21
N LEU A 204 10.01 -4.62 -17.15
CA LEU A 204 11.47 -4.85 -17.23
C LEU A 204 12.23 -3.53 -17.40
N ALA A 205 11.81 -2.70 -18.36
CA ALA A 205 12.47 -1.43 -18.63
C ALA A 205 12.41 -0.50 -17.42
N LEU A 206 11.24 -0.41 -16.78
CA LEU A 206 11.04 0.38 -15.56
C LEU A 206 11.84 -0.17 -14.37
N ALA A 207 11.83 -1.49 -14.14
CA ALA A 207 12.63 -2.11 -13.08
C ALA A 207 14.13 -1.85 -13.29
N THR A 208 14.61 -2.01 -14.52
CA THR A 208 16.00 -1.74 -14.87
C THR A 208 16.36 -0.27 -14.59
N HIS A 209 15.49 0.65 -14.99
CA HIS A 209 15.69 2.08 -14.76
C HIS A 209 15.69 2.43 -13.27
N LEU A 210 14.68 1.98 -12.50
CA LEU A 210 14.62 2.23 -11.06
C LEU A 210 15.83 1.65 -10.32
N ASN A 211 16.34 0.51 -10.75
CA ASN A 211 17.52 -0.13 -10.16
C ASN A 211 18.80 0.67 -10.38
N THR A 212 18.87 1.58 -11.35
CA THR A 212 20.01 2.50 -11.47
C THR A 212 20.12 3.45 -10.27
N TYR A 213 19.02 3.68 -9.56
CA TYR A 213 18.94 4.52 -8.35
C TYR A 213 18.94 3.70 -7.05
N SER A 214 19.04 2.36 -7.12
CA SER A 214 18.88 1.48 -5.95
C SER A 214 19.84 1.78 -4.80
N ASN A 215 21.08 2.17 -5.10
CA ASN A 215 22.07 2.54 -4.08
C ASN A 215 21.70 3.81 -3.30
N SER A 216 20.94 4.72 -3.91
CA SER A 216 20.55 6.00 -3.30
C SER A 216 19.16 5.90 -2.64
N THR A 217 18.28 5.10 -3.21
CA THR A 217 16.90 4.92 -2.75
C THR A 217 16.75 3.79 -1.73
N ASN A 218 17.69 2.85 -1.67
CA ASN A 218 17.60 1.54 -1.01
C ASN A 218 16.42 0.70 -1.53
N VAL A 219 15.89 0.98 -2.72
CA VAL A 219 14.78 0.22 -3.30
C VAL A 219 15.27 -0.60 -4.48
N LEU A 220 14.97 -1.89 -4.44
CA LEU A 220 15.20 -2.84 -5.51
C LEU A 220 13.88 -3.10 -6.23
N ALA A 221 13.87 -2.94 -7.55
CA ALA A 221 12.73 -3.23 -8.39
C ALA A 221 12.92 -4.57 -9.11
N THR A 222 11.93 -5.43 -9.05
CA THR A 222 11.83 -6.65 -9.87
C THR A 222 10.57 -6.59 -10.72
N ALA A 223 10.59 -7.27 -11.85
CA ALA A 223 9.49 -7.24 -12.81
C ALA A 223 9.03 -8.67 -13.15
N LYS A 224 7.73 -8.82 -13.36
CA LYS A 224 7.10 -10.07 -13.82
C LYS A 224 5.91 -9.72 -14.70
N SER A 225 5.75 -10.41 -15.83
CA SER A 225 4.54 -10.30 -16.64
C SER A 225 3.82 -11.64 -16.67
N GLN A 226 2.50 -11.60 -16.60
CA GLN A 226 1.68 -12.81 -16.61
C GLN A 226 0.34 -12.50 -17.25
N VAL A 227 -0.11 -13.39 -18.12
CA VAL A 227 -1.47 -13.36 -18.67
C VAL A 227 -2.08 -14.74 -18.61
N THR A 228 -3.31 -14.84 -18.13
CA THR A 228 -4.10 -16.07 -18.16
C THR A 228 -5.01 -16.03 -19.37
N LEU A 229 -4.83 -16.99 -20.26
CA LEU A 229 -5.63 -17.16 -21.47
C LEU A 229 -6.63 -18.28 -21.24
N GLN A 230 -7.91 -17.99 -21.35
CA GLN A 230 -8.95 -18.99 -21.34
C GLN A 230 -9.23 -19.44 -22.77
N LEU A 231 -8.97 -20.73 -23.06
CA LEU A 231 -9.20 -21.29 -24.37
C LEU A 231 -10.65 -21.73 -24.55
N VAL A 232 -11.14 -21.62 -25.78
CA VAL A 232 -12.42 -22.23 -26.18
C VAL A 232 -12.27 -23.75 -26.16
N SER A 233 -12.91 -24.39 -25.20
CA SER A 233 -12.73 -25.81 -24.91
C SER A 233 -14.03 -26.48 -24.47
N ALA A 234 -14.08 -27.82 -24.53
CA ALA A 234 -15.12 -28.64 -23.94
C ALA A 234 -14.53 -29.90 -23.31
N THR A 235 -15.18 -30.43 -22.29
CA THR A 235 -14.77 -31.70 -21.68
C THR A 235 -15.36 -32.87 -22.51
N THR A 236 -14.49 -33.66 -23.09
CA THR A 236 -14.87 -34.84 -23.86
C THR A 236 -14.01 -36.03 -23.43
N GLY A 237 -14.65 -37.14 -23.05
CA GLY A 237 -13.95 -38.35 -22.61
C GLY A 237 -13.14 -38.15 -21.31
N GLY A 238 -13.61 -37.30 -20.40
CA GLY A 238 -12.95 -37.04 -19.11
C GLY A 238 -11.76 -36.08 -19.17
N ALA A 239 -11.46 -35.49 -20.33
CA ALA A 239 -10.38 -34.49 -20.49
C ALA A 239 -10.92 -33.22 -21.14
N THR A 240 -10.45 -32.06 -20.68
CA THR A 240 -10.75 -30.77 -21.30
C THR A 240 -9.90 -30.62 -22.57
N LYS A 241 -10.56 -30.42 -23.70
CA LYS A 241 -9.94 -30.32 -25.01
C LYS A 241 -10.36 -29.04 -25.72
N THR A 242 -9.50 -28.50 -26.57
CA THR A 242 -9.80 -27.38 -27.46
C THR A 242 -10.93 -27.73 -28.43
N THR A 243 -11.95 -26.87 -28.56
CA THR A 243 -13.08 -27.07 -29.49
C THR A 243 -13.09 -26.11 -30.67
N ALA A 244 -12.34 -25.02 -30.57
CA ALA A 244 -12.21 -24.11 -31.69
C ALA A 244 -11.50 -24.77 -32.90
N PRO A 245 -11.80 -24.36 -34.15
CA PRO A 245 -11.08 -24.84 -35.32
C PRO A 245 -9.56 -24.66 -35.17
N ASN A 246 -8.78 -25.50 -35.86
CA ASN A 246 -7.32 -25.31 -35.91
C ASN A 246 -6.99 -23.85 -36.24
N GLY A 247 -6.13 -23.22 -35.47
CA GLY A 247 -5.81 -21.84 -35.67
C GLY A 247 -4.47 -21.40 -35.12
N ILE A 248 -4.22 -20.13 -35.27
CA ILE A 248 -2.94 -19.51 -35.03
C ILE A 248 -3.08 -18.52 -33.92
N MET A 249 -2.28 -18.65 -32.90
CA MET A 249 -1.99 -17.63 -31.92
C MET A 249 -0.54 -17.17 -32.07
N LEU A 250 -0.28 -15.88 -32.06
CA LEU A 250 1.09 -15.37 -31.96
C LEU A 250 1.32 -14.89 -30.53
N VAL A 251 2.42 -15.33 -29.94
CA VAL A 251 2.94 -14.81 -28.68
C VAL A 251 4.22 -14.06 -28.99
N ASN A 252 4.26 -12.77 -28.70
CA ASN A 252 5.37 -11.87 -29.06
C ASN A 252 5.77 -11.95 -30.55
N GLY A 253 4.76 -12.08 -31.44
CA GLY A 253 4.96 -12.19 -32.88
C GLY A 253 5.33 -13.60 -33.38
N TRP A 254 5.47 -14.57 -32.51
CA TRP A 254 5.85 -15.94 -32.87
C TRP A 254 4.66 -16.87 -32.94
N LEU A 255 4.68 -17.66 -34.00
CA LEU A 255 3.59 -18.57 -34.37
C LEU A 255 3.46 -19.72 -33.37
N THR A 256 2.29 -19.85 -32.78
CA THR A 256 1.88 -20.97 -31.95
C THR A 256 0.63 -21.59 -32.53
N LEU A 257 0.67 -22.85 -32.86
CA LEU A 257 -0.48 -23.59 -33.42
C LEU A 257 -1.34 -24.11 -32.25
N ILE A 258 -2.62 -23.83 -32.30
CA ILE A 258 -3.64 -24.41 -31.41
C ILE A 258 -4.47 -25.37 -32.25
N ALA A 259 -4.31 -26.68 -32.03
CA ALA A 259 -5.05 -27.70 -32.73
C ALA A 259 -6.40 -27.98 -32.08
N THR A 260 -7.40 -28.38 -32.87
CA THR A 260 -8.71 -28.82 -32.37
C THR A 260 -8.61 -30.23 -31.78
N ASN A 261 -9.43 -30.49 -30.75
CA ASN A 261 -9.54 -31.79 -30.06
C ASN A 261 -8.24 -32.26 -29.38
N VAL A 262 -7.39 -31.31 -28.98
CA VAL A 262 -6.15 -31.57 -28.25
C VAL A 262 -6.33 -31.17 -26.79
N THR A 263 -5.75 -31.93 -25.87
CA THR A 263 -5.81 -31.60 -24.43
C THR A 263 -5.09 -30.28 -24.15
N ILE A 264 -5.52 -29.58 -23.11
CA ILE A 264 -4.88 -28.33 -22.70
C ILE A 264 -3.39 -28.55 -22.37
N THR A 265 -3.05 -29.66 -21.72
CA THR A 265 -1.66 -30.05 -21.44
C THR A 265 -0.81 -30.19 -22.72
N ALA A 266 -1.37 -30.79 -23.77
CA ALA A 266 -0.65 -30.93 -25.06
C ALA A 266 -0.55 -29.57 -25.76
N THR A 267 -1.54 -28.69 -25.61
CA THR A 267 -1.48 -27.32 -26.13
C THR A 267 -0.37 -26.54 -25.43
N ILE A 268 -0.25 -26.62 -24.11
CA ILE A 268 0.82 -26.02 -23.32
C ILE A 268 2.19 -26.51 -23.78
N ALA A 269 2.36 -27.82 -23.99
CA ALA A 269 3.61 -28.40 -24.50
C ALA A 269 3.98 -27.85 -25.87
N SER A 270 3.01 -27.68 -26.76
CA SER A 270 3.19 -27.07 -28.08
C SER A 270 3.62 -25.61 -27.99
N ILE A 271 2.97 -24.83 -27.13
CA ILE A 271 3.33 -23.42 -26.86
C ILE A 271 4.76 -23.34 -26.36
N ASN A 272 5.11 -24.10 -25.32
CA ASN A 272 6.45 -24.09 -24.75
C ASN A 272 7.53 -24.55 -25.78
N SER A 273 7.23 -25.53 -26.61
CA SER A 273 8.13 -25.94 -27.69
C SER A 273 8.37 -24.79 -28.67
N SER A 274 7.31 -24.08 -29.07
CA SER A 274 7.43 -22.94 -29.99
C SER A 274 8.23 -21.79 -29.36
N LEU A 275 7.97 -21.48 -28.08
CA LEU A 275 8.67 -20.42 -27.35
C LEU A 275 10.15 -20.77 -27.09
N ALA A 276 10.48 -22.03 -26.84
CA ALA A 276 11.84 -22.49 -26.61
C ALA A 276 12.73 -22.32 -27.86
N HIS A 277 12.18 -22.50 -29.06
CA HIS A 277 12.92 -22.32 -30.33
C HIS A 277 13.44 -20.88 -30.51
N ILE A 278 12.80 -19.92 -29.93
CA ILE A 278 13.14 -18.48 -30.05
C ILE A 278 13.87 -17.93 -28.83
N ARG A 279 14.22 -18.79 -27.88
CA ARG A 279 14.80 -18.35 -26.58
C ARG A 279 13.96 -17.31 -25.86
N SER A 280 12.63 -17.43 -25.96
CA SER A 280 11.71 -16.55 -25.25
C SER A 280 11.81 -16.80 -23.73
N ASN A 281 11.78 -15.75 -22.95
CA ASN A 281 11.69 -15.83 -21.49
C ASN A 281 10.26 -16.13 -21.00
N ILE A 282 9.35 -16.42 -21.92
CA ILE A 282 7.95 -16.73 -21.62
C ILE A 282 7.79 -18.25 -21.47
N VAL A 283 7.10 -18.64 -20.40
CA VAL A 283 6.75 -20.04 -20.12
C VAL A 283 5.23 -20.15 -20.01
N ALA A 284 4.67 -21.17 -20.66
CA ALA A 284 3.25 -21.52 -20.54
C ALA A 284 3.06 -22.61 -19.48
N THR A 285 2.10 -22.43 -18.58
CA THR A 285 1.70 -23.39 -17.56
C THR A 285 0.17 -23.53 -17.54
N GLN A 286 -0.34 -24.57 -16.89
CA GLN A 286 -1.78 -24.72 -16.66
C GLN A 286 -2.23 -23.70 -15.61
N GLY A 287 -3.37 -23.04 -15.83
CA GLY A 287 -4.04 -22.21 -14.86
C GLY A 287 -5.01 -23.01 -13.96
N ASP A 288 -5.73 -22.31 -13.10
CA ASP A 288 -6.67 -22.90 -12.15
C ASP A 288 -7.92 -23.48 -12.86
N GLY A 289 -8.35 -22.84 -13.94
CA GLY A 289 -9.43 -23.38 -14.78
C GLY A 289 -8.94 -24.49 -15.69
N ALA A 290 -9.82 -25.47 -15.95
CA ALA A 290 -9.50 -26.62 -16.80
C ALA A 290 -9.11 -26.23 -18.25
N SER A 291 -9.48 -25.03 -18.70
CA SER A 291 -9.18 -24.46 -20.03
C SER A 291 -8.17 -23.32 -20.00
N ASP A 292 -7.58 -23.03 -18.85
CA ASP A 292 -6.74 -21.86 -18.65
C ASP A 292 -5.28 -22.19 -18.91
N ILE A 293 -4.63 -21.30 -19.65
CA ILE A 293 -3.19 -21.32 -19.88
C ILE A 293 -2.60 -20.01 -19.36
N ILE A 294 -1.63 -20.12 -18.49
CA ILE A 294 -0.89 -18.98 -17.94
C ILE A 294 0.41 -18.83 -18.73
N LEU A 295 0.59 -17.68 -19.37
CA LEU A 295 1.86 -17.26 -19.94
C LEU A 295 2.58 -16.35 -18.94
N THR A 296 3.80 -16.69 -18.56
CA THR A 296 4.60 -15.94 -17.60
C THR A 296 5.93 -15.54 -18.21
N SER A 297 6.28 -14.25 -18.16
CA SER A 297 7.62 -13.72 -18.37
C SER A 297 8.21 -13.32 -17.02
N PHE A 298 9.23 -14.04 -16.57
CA PHE A 298 9.91 -13.76 -15.30
C PHE A 298 10.84 -12.55 -15.37
N SER A 299 11.14 -12.05 -16.58
CA SER A 299 11.90 -10.82 -16.78
C SER A 299 11.04 -9.57 -16.75
N GLY A 300 9.70 -9.69 -16.88
CA GLY A 300 8.79 -8.55 -16.90
C GLY A 300 8.69 -7.85 -18.27
N GLU A 301 9.11 -8.51 -19.35
CA GLU A 301 8.82 -8.06 -20.71
C GLU A 301 7.33 -8.14 -20.98
N ASN A 302 6.81 -7.25 -21.82
CA ASN A 302 5.40 -7.30 -22.23
C ASN A 302 5.08 -8.60 -22.95
N ILE A 303 3.92 -9.17 -22.65
CA ILE A 303 3.39 -10.33 -23.34
C ILE A 303 2.39 -9.85 -24.38
N VAL A 304 2.71 -10.04 -25.63
CA VAL A 304 1.87 -9.66 -26.76
C VAL A 304 1.18 -10.90 -27.31
N VAL A 305 -0.14 -10.93 -27.25
CA VAL A 305 -0.94 -12.02 -27.79
C VAL A 305 -1.74 -11.51 -28.99
N THR A 306 -1.60 -12.22 -30.13
CA THR A 306 -2.47 -11.98 -31.30
C THR A 306 -3.24 -13.27 -31.58
N ASN A 307 -4.55 -13.18 -31.43
CA ASN A 307 -5.45 -14.31 -31.69
C ASN A 307 -5.97 -14.22 -33.13
N LEU A 308 -5.41 -15.02 -34.04
CA LEU A 308 -5.82 -15.05 -35.44
C LEU A 308 -6.99 -16.02 -35.72
N GLY A 309 -7.77 -16.32 -34.68
CA GLY A 309 -8.95 -17.16 -34.73
C GLY A 309 -9.74 -17.07 -33.43
N SER A 310 -10.86 -17.74 -33.33
CA SER A 310 -11.72 -17.69 -32.12
C SER A 310 -11.29 -18.72 -31.07
N HIS A 311 -9.98 -18.80 -30.75
CA HIS A 311 -9.43 -19.81 -29.85
C HIS A 311 -9.39 -19.36 -28.39
N ILE A 312 -9.31 -18.06 -28.15
CA ILE A 312 -9.26 -17.46 -26.83
C ILE A 312 -10.62 -16.85 -26.56
N SER A 313 -11.28 -17.30 -25.50
CA SER A 313 -12.55 -16.74 -25.03
C SER A 313 -12.33 -15.50 -24.15
N GLN A 314 -11.25 -15.49 -23.40
CA GLN A 314 -10.91 -14.43 -22.46
C GLN A 314 -9.41 -14.43 -22.19
N ALA A 315 -8.86 -13.25 -21.90
CA ALA A 315 -7.53 -13.13 -21.34
C ALA A 315 -7.60 -12.22 -20.11
N THR A 316 -6.89 -12.63 -19.06
CA THR A 316 -6.78 -11.88 -17.80
C THR A 316 -5.33 -11.52 -17.56
N ASN A 317 -5.04 -10.23 -17.47
CA ASN A 317 -3.71 -9.73 -17.13
C ASN A 317 -3.34 -10.06 -15.67
N ILE A 318 -2.07 -9.90 -15.30
CA ILE A 318 -1.55 -10.13 -13.95
C ILE A 318 -2.27 -9.28 -12.88
N ASP A 319 -2.81 -8.14 -13.26
CA ASP A 319 -3.57 -7.22 -12.40
C ASP A 319 -5.08 -7.52 -12.34
N GLY A 320 -5.53 -8.61 -12.95
CA GLY A 320 -6.96 -8.98 -13.02
C GLY A 320 -7.74 -8.31 -14.14
N THR A 321 -7.14 -7.41 -14.92
CA THR A 321 -7.82 -6.76 -16.05
C THR A 321 -8.22 -7.77 -17.11
N LEU A 322 -9.50 -7.74 -17.49
CA LEU A 322 -10.09 -8.69 -18.44
C LEU A 322 -10.10 -8.14 -19.87
N SER A 323 -9.65 -8.95 -20.81
CA SER A 323 -9.83 -8.74 -22.25
C SER A 323 -10.71 -9.84 -22.83
N ASN A 324 -11.90 -9.50 -23.31
CA ASN A 324 -12.85 -10.48 -23.85
C ASN A 324 -12.47 -10.92 -25.29
N ALA A 325 -13.09 -12.02 -25.75
CA ALA A 325 -12.85 -12.60 -27.06
C ALA A 325 -13.00 -11.60 -28.23
N ALA A 326 -13.97 -10.71 -28.15
CA ALA A 326 -14.22 -9.72 -29.21
C ALA A 326 -13.08 -8.68 -29.32
N ALA A 327 -12.45 -8.35 -28.20
CA ALA A 327 -11.30 -7.45 -28.20
C ALA A 327 -10.03 -8.10 -28.79
N MET A 328 -9.92 -9.42 -28.71
CA MET A 328 -8.71 -10.16 -29.10
C MET A 328 -8.74 -10.75 -30.51
N ASN A 329 -9.95 -10.98 -31.07
CA ASN A 329 -10.08 -11.68 -32.35
C ASN A 329 -9.53 -10.84 -33.50
N GLY A 330 -8.48 -11.36 -34.15
CA GLY A 330 -7.77 -10.68 -35.24
C GLY A 330 -6.93 -9.47 -34.80
N ARG A 331 -6.81 -9.21 -33.52
CA ARG A 331 -6.11 -8.04 -32.97
C ARG A 331 -4.89 -8.44 -32.15
N LYS A 332 -3.91 -7.57 -32.12
CA LYS A 332 -2.78 -7.60 -31.22
C LYS A 332 -3.22 -6.97 -29.88
N VAL A 333 -3.10 -7.71 -28.79
CA VAL A 333 -3.30 -7.21 -27.43
C VAL A 333 -1.98 -7.34 -26.68
N GLU A 334 -1.59 -6.29 -26.02
CA GLU A 334 -0.35 -6.20 -25.25
C GLU A 334 -0.68 -6.14 -23.76
N PHE A 335 -0.07 -7.04 -23.00
CA PHE A 335 -0.23 -7.15 -21.56
C PHE A 335 1.05 -6.67 -20.88
N GLY A 336 0.93 -5.62 -20.08
CA GLY A 336 2.03 -5.09 -19.29
C GLY A 336 2.37 -6.00 -18.12
N GLY A 337 3.60 -5.88 -17.66
CA GLY A 337 4.06 -6.57 -16.46
C GLY A 337 3.72 -5.80 -15.19
N GLN A 338 4.07 -6.40 -14.08
CA GLN A 338 3.93 -5.90 -12.72
C GLN A 338 5.32 -5.63 -12.14
N LEU A 339 5.45 -4.56 -11.37
CA LEU A 339 6.64 -4.25 -10.60
C LEU A 339 6.46 -4.71 -9.15
N THR A 340 7.50 -5.27 -8.58
CA THR A 340 7.63 -5.45 -7.14
C THR A 340 8.80 -4.60 -6.67
N LEU A 341 8.52 -3.65 -5.80
CA LEU A 341 9.49 -2.74 -5.20
C LEU A 341 9.76 -3.18 -3.77
N THR A 342 11.01 -3.44 -3.44
CA THR A 342 11.40 -3.88 -2.10
C THR A 342 12.45 -2.92 -1.54
N ASN A 343 12.19 -2.36 -0.36
CA ASN A 343 13.20 -1.59 0.36
C ASN A 343 14.15 -2.55 1.07
N THR A 344 15.40 -2.59 0.62
CA THR A 344 16.44 -3.51 1.10
C THR A 344 16.92 -3.21 2.51
N SER A 345 16.64 -2.01 3.03
CA SER A 345 16.90 -1.66 4.44
C SER A 345 15.74 -2.00 5.39
N GLY A 346 14.64 -2.56 4.88
CA GLY A 346 13.45 -2.87 5.66
C GLY A 346 12.59 -1.66 6.03
N GLY A 347 12.94 -0.47 5.53
CA GLY A 347 12.17 0.77 5.74
C GLY A 347 10.98 0.91 4.78
N ASP A 348 10.27 2.02 4.90
CA ASP A 348 9.17 2.36 4.01
C ASP A 348 9.67 2.69 2.60
N ILE A 349 8.77 2.52 1.62
CA ILE A 349 8.92 3.06 0.28
C ILE A 349 7.98 4.26 0.18
N THR A 350 8.53 5.42 -0.08
CA THR A 350 7.79 6.68 -0.22
C THR A 350 7.95 7.23 -1.63
N PHE A 351 6.84 7.68 -2.19
CA PHE A 351 6.81 8.38 -3.48
C PHE A 351 6.47 9.85 -3.25
N GLY A 352 6.96 10.71 -4.09
CA GLY A 352 6.68 12.14 -4.06
C GLY A 352 7.08 12.82 -5.36
N THR A 353 6.91 14.13 -5.41
CA THR A 353 7.42 14.99 -6.47
C THR A 353 8.42 15.98 -5.87
N ALA A 354 9.43 16.39 -6.63
CA ALA A 354 10.39 17.40 -6.17
C ALA A 354 9.79 18.82 -6.23
N ASN A 355 9.00 19.13 -7.26
CA ASN A 355 8.38 20.45 -7.48
C ASN A 355 6.95 20.35 -8.04
N GLY A 356 6.41 19.14 -8.20
CA GLY A 356 5.14 18.89 -8.85
C GLY A 356 3.93 18.94 -7.91
N THR A 357 2.75 18.81 -8.49
CA THR A 357 1.47 18.68 -7.80
C THR A 357 1.13 17.22 -7.51
N GLU A 358 0.17 16.96 -6.61
CA GLU A 358 -0.34 15.59 -6.37
C GLU A 358 -0.91 14.94 -7.64
N ALA A 359 -1.55 15.71 -8.52
CA ALA A 359 -2.08 15.20 -9.78
C ALA A 359 -0.96 14.72 -10.74
N GLU A 360 0.19 15.38 -10.74
CA GLU A 360 1.37 14.96 -11.51
C GLU A 360 2.00 13.71 -10.89
N LEU A 361 2.01 13.60 -9.56
CA LEU A 361 2.43 12.39 -8.87
C LEU A 361 1.55 11.19 -9.22
N ASP A 362 0.23 11.36 -9.17
CA ASP A 362 -0.72 10.31 -9.55
C ASP A 362 -0.52 9.85 -11.00
N ALA A 363 -0.33 10.80 -11.93
CA ALA A 363 -0.06 10.49 -13.32
C ALA A 363 1.25 9.69 -13.50
N SER A 364 2.31 10.10 -12.81
CA SER A 364 3.61 9.42 -12.85
C SER A 364 3.56 8.03 -12.22
N LEU A 365 2.85 7.86 -11.11
CA LEU A 365 2.67 6.58 -10.44
C LEU A 365 1.78 5.62 -11.25
N ALA A 366 0.78 6.14 -11.95
CA ALA A 366 -0.05 5.32 -12.84
C ALA A 366 0.78 4.67 -13.96
N LEU A 367 1.88 5.29 -14.41
CA LEU A 367 2.81 4.66 -15.37
C LEU A 367 3.50 3.42 -14.79
N LEU A 368 3.77 3.44 -13.49
CA LEU A 368 4.34 2.32 -12.76
C LEU A 368 3.28 1.30 -12.29
N GLY A 369 2.01 1.56 -12.57
CA GLY A 369 0.90 0.76 -12.05
C GLY A 369 0.75 0.89 -10.54
N LEU A 370 1.04 2.06 -9.99
CA LEU A 370 0.94 2.39 -8.58
C LEU A 370 -0.05 3.54 -8.37
N HIS A 371 -0.59 3.61 -7.17
CA HIS A 371 -1.41 4.73 -6.71
C HIS A 371 -0.60 5.63 -5.79
N ALA A 372 -0.79 6.94 -5.86
CA ALA A 372 -0.24 7.85 -4.88
C ALA A 372 -0.84 7.53 -3.51
N GLN A 373 0.03 7.16 -2.60
CA GLN A 373 -0.29 6.98 -1.18
C GLN A 373 0.35 8.15 -0.44
N GLY A 374 -0.15 9.34 -0.75
CA GLY A 374 0.24 10.57 -0.07
C GLY A 374 -0.27 10.59 1.36
N ALA A 375 0.20 11.54 2.15
CA ALA A 375 -0.45 11.89 3.38
C ALA A 375 -1.92 12.17 3.03
N ALA A 376 -2.82 11.29 3.45
CA ALA A 376 -4.24 11.57 3.40
C ALA A 376 -4.41 13.01 3.87
N VAL A 377 -5.13 13.82 3.12
CA VAL A 377 -5.50 15.14 3.59
C VAL A 377 -6.15 14.88 4.94
N ALA A 378 -5.39 15.12 6.00
CA ALA A 378 -5.86 14.79 7.33
C ALA A 378 -7.21 15.45 7.49
N SER A 379 -8.24 14.71 7.87
CA SER A 379 -9.59 15.26 8.01
C SER A 379 -9.61 16.49 8.93
N THR A 380 -8.55 16.64 9.72
CA THR A 380 -8.27 17.84 10.54
C THR A 380 -7.92 19.09 9.72
N THR A 381 -7.46 18.95 8.46
CA THR A 381 -7.20 20.09 7.56
C THR A 381 -8.42 20.45 6.71
N LEU A 382 -9.41 19.55 6.62
CA LEU A 382 -10.68 19.80 5.95
C LEU A 382 -11.62 20.54 6.92
N SER A 383 -11.53 21.84 6.94
CA SER A 383 -12.41 22.70 7.75
C SER A 383 -12.91 23.83 6.90
N LYS A 384 -14.24 23.94 6.76
CA LYS A 384 -14.82 25.18 6.27
C LYS A 384 -14.60 26.25 7.33
N GLY A 385 -14.11 27.41 6.93
CA GLY A 385 -14.04 28.56 7.86
C GLY A 385 -15.42 28.80 8.49
N LEU A 386 -15.48 29.04 9.83
CA LEU A 386 -16.74 29.41 10.48
C LEU A 386 -17.26 30.68 9.81
N SER A 387 -18.43 30.57 9.18
CA SER A 387 -19.14 31.74 8.62
C SER A 387 -20.32 32.09 9.52
N MET A 388 -20.47 33.36 9.84
CA MET A 388 -21.60 33.92 10.60
C MET A 388 -22.39 34.92 9.72
N ALA A 389 -22.23 34.85 8.41
CA ALA A 389 -22.80 35.82 7.48
C ALA A 389 -24.33 35.72 7.34
N SER A 390 -24.93 34.58 7.69
CA SER A 390 -26.38 34.36 7.70
C SER A 390 -26.81 33.57 8.95
N THR A 391 -28.12 33.62 9.26
CA THR A 391 -28.67 32.81 10.37
C THR A 391 -28.48 31.31 10.18
N THR A 392 -28.50 30.86 8.95
CA THR A 392 -28.28 29.44 8.59
C THR A 392 -26.81 29.05 8.77
N SER A 393 -25.87 29.92 8.34
CA SER A 393 -24.44 29.66 8.54
C SER A 393 -24.03 29.76 10.01
N ALA A 394 -24.65 30.63 10.77
CA ALA A 394 -24.44 30.74 12.23
C ALA A 394 -24.92 29.46 12.98
N ALA A 395 -26.10 28.92 12.61
CA ALA A 395 -26.60 27.67 13.16
C ALA A 395 -25.69 26.47 12.79
N ALA A 396 -25.22 26.42 11.56
CA ALA A 396 -24.25 25.40 11.11
C ALA A 396 -22.92 25.51 11.87
N ALA A 397 -22.43 26.74 12.09
CA ALA A 397 -21.21 26.99 12.83
C ALA A 397 -21.28 26.48 14.28
N ILE A 398 -22.44 26.59 14.94
CA ILE A 398 -22.65 26.04 16.29
C ILE A 398 -22.53 24.52 16.25
N THR A 399 -23.16 23.86 15.30
CA THR A 399 -23.08 22.40 15.13
C THR A 399 -21.64 21.94 14.84
N ASP A 400 -20.91 22.67 14.02
CA ASP A 400 -19.49 22.39 13.71
C ASP A 400 -18.59 22.57 14.95
N ILE A 401 -18.87 23.57 15.78
CA ILE A 401 -18.15 23.78 17.06
C ILE A 401 -18.45 22.64 18.05
N ASP A 402 -19.71 22.23 18.18
CA ASP A 402 -20.09 21.12 19.05
C ASP A 402 -19.42 19.82 18.63
N ALA A 403 -19.41 19.52 17.33
CA ALA A 403 -18.71 18.35 16.77
C ALA A 403 -17.18 18.41 17.00
N ALA A 404 -16.60 19.61 16.89
CA ALA A 404 -15.17 19.79 17.15
C ALA A 404 -14.84 19.59 18.64
N LEU A 405 -15.70 20.09 19.53
CA LEU A 405 -15.56 19.90 21.00
C LEU A 405 -15.68 18.40 21.35
N GLU A 406 -16.61 17.68 20.77
CA GLU A 406 -16.77 16.24 20.99
C GLU A 406 -15.51 15.47 20.60
N LYS A 407 -14.90 15.79 19.44
CA LYS A 407 -13.61 15.22 19.02
C LYS A 407 -12.47 15.55 19.99
N VAL A 408 -12.42 16.80 20.48
CA VAL A 408 -11.41 17.19 21.47
C VAL A 408 -11.60 16.42 22.79
N PHE A 409 -12.83 16.20 23.23
CA PHE A 409 -13.09 15.41 24.44
C PHE A 409 -12.75 13.94 24.25
N ALA A 410 -13.05 13.35 23.07
CA ALA A 410 -12.66 11.99 22.74
C ALA A 410 -11.13 11.83 22.75
N ASN A 411 -10.40 12.69 22.05
CA ASN A 411 -8.93 12.67 22.01
C ASN A 411 -8.31 12.86 23.41
N ARG A 412 -8.89 13.73 24.24
CA ARG A 412 -8.43 13.88 25.64
C ARG A 412 -8.70 12.63 26.47
N GLY A 413 -9.81 11.94 26.22
CA GLY A 413 -10.13 10.66 26.86
C GLY A 413 -9.12 9.58 26.49
N GLU A 414 -8.80 9.44 25.21
CA GLU A 414 -7.77 8.51 24.72
C GLU A 414 -6.40 8.83 25.29
N LEU A 415 -6.00 10.11 25.29
CA LEU A 415 -4.74 10.54 25.86
C LEU A 415 -4.63 10.22 27.36
N GLY A 416 -5.73 10.41 28.11
CA GLY A 416 -5.83 10.05 29.53
C GLY A 416 -5.71 8.54 29.76
N ALA A 417 -6.36 7.74 28.91
CA ALA A 417 -6.23 6.28 28.94
C ALA A 417 -4.79 5.83 28.62
N PHE A 418 -4.17 6.47 27.64
CA PHE A 418 -2.78 6.20 27.27
C PHE A 418 -1.79 6.58 28.39
N GLN A 419 -1.98 7.71 29.05
CA GLN A 419 -1.18 8.10 30.21
C GLN A 419 -1.29 7.07 31.35
N ASN A 420 -2.50 6.65 31.70
CA ASN A 420 -2.70 5.62 32.71
C ASN A 420 -2.00 4.30 32.36
N ARG A 421 -2.06 3.89 31.07
CA ARG A 421 -1.39 2.69 30.59
C ARG A 421 0.13 2.82 30.66
N LEU A 422 0.65 3.99 30.35
CA LEU A 422 2.08 4.30 30.46
C LEU A 422 2.54 4.26 31.92
N ASP A 423 1.80 4.85 32.85
CA ASP A 423 2.12 4.83 34.27
C ASP A 423 2.15 3.41 34.83
N HIS A 424 1.19 2.56 34.46
CA HIS A 424 1.19 1.14 34.82
C HIS A 424 2.38 0.38 34.19
N THR A 425 2.71 0.68 32.95
CA THR A 425 3.87 0.07 32.28
C THR A 425 5.18 0.48 32.93
N VAL A 426 5.35 1.76 33.26
CA VAL A 426 6.52 2.28 33.97
C VAL A 426 6.64 1.64 35.36
N SER A 427 5.52 1.52 36.08
CA SER A 427 5.50 0.86 37.39
C SER A 427 5.92 -0.62 37.29
N ASN A 428 5.36 -1.35 36.33
CA ASN A 428 5.76 -2.75 36.07
C ASN A 428 7.24 -2.88 35.71
N LEU A 429 7.75 -1.99 34.83
CA LEU A 429 9.16 -2.00 34.46
C LEU A 429 10.09 -1.69 35.62
N ARG A 430 9.69 -0.76 36.52
CA ARG A 430 10.44 -0.49 37.76
C ARG A 430 10.50 -1.72 38.65
N ASN A 431 9.36 -2.38 38.90
CA ASN A 431 9.30 -3.61 39.71
C ASN A 431 10.14 -4.74 39.08
N ALA A 432 10.07 -4.88 37.75
CA ALA A 432 10.90 -5.88 37.05
C ALA A 432 12.40 -5.56 37.16
N SER A 433 12.78 -4.29 37.03
CA SER A 433 14.16 -3.82 37.19
C SER A 433 14.68 -4.06 38.60
N GLU A 434 13.88 -3.77 39.63
CA GLU A 434 14.22 -4.00 41.05
C GLU A 434 14.39 -5.51 41.33
N ASN A 435 13.44 -6.35 40.88
CA ASN A 435 13.53 -7.79 41.01
C ASN A 435 14.76 -8.37 40.27
N THR A 436 15.07 -7.83 39.10
CA THR A 436 16.26 -8.26 38.34
C THR A 436 17.55 -7.83 39.05
N SER A 437 17.59 -6.63 39.62
CA SER A 437 18.73 -6.14 40.39
C SER A 437 18.92 -7.00 41.69
N PHE A 438 17.81 -7.32 42.36
CA PHE A 438 17.86 -8.18 43.54
C PHE A 438 18.35 -9.59 43.18
N SER A 439 17.85 -10.18 42.11
CA SER A 439 18.32 -11.50 41.62
C SER A 439 19.79 -11.48 41.21
N LYS A 440 20.23 -10.37 40.57
CA LYS A 440 21.63 -10.17 40.21
C LYS A 440 22.48 -10.07 41.48
N SER A 441 22.06 -9.33 42.50
CA SER A 441 22.75 -9.21 43.79
C SER A 441 22.89 -10.58 44.46
N GLN A 442 21.82 -11.39 44.52
CA GLN A 442 21.86 -12.73 45.06
C GLN A 442 22.85 -13.70 44.38
N ILE A 443 23.09 -13.50 43.09
CA ILE A 443 24.03 -14.36 42.31
C ILE A 443 25.45 -13.82 42.35
N MET A 444 25.60 -12.49 42.36
CA MET A 444 26.92 -11.87 42.19
C MET A 444 27.57 -11.36 43.48
N ASP A 445 26.74 -10.98 44.49
CA ASP A 445 27.27 -10.42 45.71
C ASP A 445 27.71 -11.59 46.63
N ALA A 446 28.98 -11.56 47.00
CA ALA A 446 29.53 -12.53 47.97
C ALA A 446 29.01 -12.16 49.35
N ASP A 447 28.64 -13.18 50.13
CA ASP A 447 28.37 -12.99 51.57
C ASP A 447 29.66 -12.57 52.27
N PHE A 448 29.71 -11.28 52.63
CA PHE A 448 30.89 -10.69 53.26
C PHE A 448 31.29 -11.40 54.58
N ALA A 449 30.32 -11.96 55.31
CA ALA A 449 30.57 -12.65 56.54
C ALA A 449 31.25 -14.02 56.24
N GLU A 450 30.77 -14.77 55.25
CA GLU A 450 31.34 -16.01 54.81
C GLU A 450 32.74 -15.82 54.22
N GLU A 451 32.93 -14.81 53.35
CA GLU A 451 34.22 -14.51 52.72
C GLU A 451 35.26 -14.07 53.76
N SER A 452 34.86 -13.23 54.76
CA SER A 452 35.73 -12.82 55.84
C SER A 452 36.12 -14.00 56.73
N ALA A 453 35.19 -14.91 57.01
CA ALA A 453 35.46 -16.14 57.77
C ALA A 453 36.43 -17.09 57.02
N ASN A 454 36.22 -17.21 55.69
CA ASN A 454 37.12 -17.98 54.82
C ASN A 454 38.52 -17.35 54.74
N LEU A 455 38.60 -16.03 54.64
CA LEU A 455 39.88 -15.29 54.70
C LEU A 455 40.59 -15.51 56.02
N ALA A 456 39.89 -15.35 57.16
CA ALA A 456 40.46 -15.59 58.50
C ALA A 456 40.95 -17.04 58.67
N LYS A 457 40.18 -18.03 58.23
CA LYS A 457 40.52 -19.43 58.19
C LYS A 457 41.77 -19.67 57.34
N ALA A 458 41.88 -19.09 56.16
CA ALA A 458 43.06 -19.22 55.27
C ALA A 458 44.31 -18.60 55.91
N GLN A 459 44.16 -17.44 56.57
CA GLN A 459 45.27 -16.80 57.32
C GLN A 459 45.75 -17.65 58.51
N VAL A 460 44.82 -18.22 59.28
CA VAL A 460 45.17 -19.14 60.39
C VAL A 460 45.87 -20.37 59.86
N LEU A 461 45.36 -21.00 58.80
CA LEU A 461 46.00 -22.17 58.19
C LEU A 461 47.42 -21.84 57.65
N GLN A 462 47.57 -20.65 57.00
CA GLN A 462 48.90 -20.21 56.55
C GLN A 462 49.89 -20.02 57.71
N LYS A 463 49.44 -19.35 58.78
CA LYS A 463 50.31 -19.18 60.00
C LYS A 463 50.61 -20.51 60.68
N ALA A 464 49.63 -21.40 60.80
CA ALA A 464 49.84 -22.73 61.35
C ALA A 464 50.78 -23.56 60.48
N GLY A 465 50.58 -23.51 59.14
CA GLY A 465 51.45 -24.18 58.17
C GLY A 465 52.92 -23.73 58.27
N THR A 466 53.14 -22.41 58.33
CA THR A 466 54.50 -21.85 58.50
C THR A 466 55.11 -22.21 59.85
N ALA A 467 54.33 -22.19 60.93
CA ALA A 467 54.77 -22.60 62.24
C ALA A 467 55.16 -24.08 62.27
N MET A 468 54.32 -24.95 61.70
CA MET A 468 54.60 -26.37 61.59
C MET A 468 55.83 -26.65 60.71
N LEU A 469 56.01 -25.93 59.61
CA LEU A 469 57.26 -26.06 58.81
C LEU A 469 58.50 -25.59 59.57
N ALA A 470 58.42 -24.50 60.32
CA ALA A 470 59.50 -24.05 61.19
C ALA A 470 59.85 -25.09 62.27
N GLN A 471 58.81 -25.65 62.90
CA GLN A 471 58.95 -26.71 63.90
C GLN A 471 59.58 -27.97 63.30
N ALA A 472 59.14 -28.38 62.11
CA ALA A 472 59.69 -29.53 61.39
C ALA A 472 61.17 -29.34 61.07
N ASN A 473 61.54 -28.13 60.59
CA ASN A 473 62.93 -27.78 60.31
C ASN A 473 63.77 -27.69 61.56
N ALA A 474 63.27 -27.20 62.68
CA ALA A 474 63.95 -27.18 63.96
C ALA A 474 64.18 -28.59 64.53
N SER A 475 63.18 -29.45 64.37
CA SER A 475 63.29 -30.89 64.77
C SER A 475 64.37 -31.58 63.95
N ALA A 476 64.45 -31.40 62.65
CA ALA A 476 65.48 -31.97 61.80
C ALA A 476 66.89 -31.47 62.19
N GLN A 477 67.01 -30.16 62.52
CA GLN A 477 68.27 -29.58 63.01
C GLN A 477 68.65 -30.12 64.40
N GLY A 478 67.66 -30.34 65.27
CA GLY A 478 67.85 -30.98 66.59
C GLY A 478 68.42 -32.39 66.49
N VAL A 479 67.87 -33.21 65.56
CA VAL A 479 68.37 -34.53 65.28
C VAL A 479 69.82 -34.49 64.72
N LEU A 480 70.12 -33.50 63.84
CA LEU A 480 71.45 -33.34 63.30
C LEU A 480 72.49 -32.91 64.37
N SER A 481 72.06 -32.17 65.40
CA SER A 481 72.91 -31.73 66.52
C SER A 481 73.20 -32.86 67.53
N LEU A 482 72.36 -33.92 67.57
CA LEU A 482 72.57 -35.12 68.38
C LEU A 482 73.48 -36.15 67.72
N LEU A 483 73.71 -35.98 66.39
CA LEU A 483 74.60 -36.86 65.61
C LEU A 483 76.05 -36.33 65.49
N LYS A 484 76.30 -35.13 66.03
CA LYS A 484 77.62 -34.53 66.16
C LYS A 484 78.12 -34.70 67.59
#